data_3cd60d02c3722598e5fe511b3cf99664
#
_entry.id   3cd60d02c3722598e5fe511b3cf99664
#
_cell.length_a   1.000
_cell.length_b   1.000
_cell.length_c   1.000
_cell.angle_alpha   90.00
_cell.angle_beta   90.00
_cell.angle_gamma   90.00
#
_symmetry.space_group_name_H-M   'P 1'
#
loop_
_entity.id
_entity.type
_entity.pdbx_description
1 polymer ?
#
loop_
_entity_poly.entity_id
_entity_poly.type
_entity_poly.pdbx_seq_one_letter_code
_entity_poly.pdbx_strand_id
1 'polypeptide(L)'
;MSTSPTGRAASVVVLTIATVFAGMLGPLQSLVNGHLGTALADGHAAALVSFGTGLVLMLIIVLARARTRDAFFRLPGQLVRGEIPRWNFFAGLCGAVIVLSEGVTVGFLGVAIFQTSLISGMVISGVVCDRLGIGVPFKQAMSAPRVAGAILAICATVLVVSPNWSAPHMIALAIMPFVGGLLAGWQPAGNSEVGLLSGSMFVSITWNFLIGFVALGLVYVVRMAVSGAHFALPGTWWMYFGGPLGLLSIALMALLVRGLGLLLLGLASTAGQLIGSLLLELVAPAAGSSLHLVTVIGAFVALAAAAIAMIPSRHTAEPAVLAQPAEVRRG
;
A
#
# COMPACT_ATOMS: atom_id res chain seq x y z
N MET A 1 6.39 -14.41 -33.38
CA MET A 1 6.00 -13.14 -34.01
C MET A 1 6.90 -12.05 -33.49
N SER A 2 7.87 -11.56 -34.24
CA SER A 2 8.74 -10.44 -33.85
C SER A 2 7.96 -9.14 -34.02
N THR A 3 7.54 -8.53 -32.93
CA THR A 3 6.95 -7.19 -32.98
C THR A 3 8.02 -6.20 -33.46
N SER A 4 7.68 -5.34 -34.43
CA SER A 4 8.56 -4.27 -34.88
C SER A 4 8.98 -3.36 -33.72
N PRO A 5 10.18 -2.72 -33.76
CA PRO A 5 10.61 -1.81 -32.69
C PRO A 5 9.61 -0.71 -32.37
N THR A 6 8.91 -0.20 -33.37
CA THR A 6 7.82 0.78 -33.24
C THR A 6 6.60 0.21 -32.51
N GLY A 7 6.23 -1.04 -32.77
CA GLY A 7 5.12 -1.70 -32.06
C GLY A 7 5.42 -1.95 -30.59
N ARG A 8 6.68 -2.27 -30.25
CA ARG A 8 7.12 -2.45 -28.86
C ARG A 8 7.11 -1.13 -28.09
N ALA A 9 7.60 -0.05 -28.70
CA ALA A 9 7.56 1.28 -28.08
C ALA A 9 6.13 1.76 -27.82
N ALA A 10 5.23 1.60 -28.80
CA ALA A 10 3.81 1.94 -28.64
C ALA A 10 3.16 1.14 -27.50
N SER A 11 3.46 -0.15 -27.38
CA SER A 11 2.95 -1.00 -26.29
C SER A 11 3.41 -0.51 -24.92
N VAL A 12 4.69 -0.12 -24.75
CA VAL A 12 5.23 0.41 -23.51
C VAL A 12 4.53 1.72 -23.12
N VAL A 13 4.30 2.63 -24.06
CA VAL A 13 3.58 3.89 -23.80
C VAL A 13 2.16 3.63 -23.32
N VAL A 14 1.41 2.76 -24.02
CA VAL A 14 0.03 2.42 -23.62
C VAL A 14 -0.01 1.79 -22.23
N LEU A 15 0.89 0.85 -21.94
CA LEU A 15 0.96 0.23 -20.61
C LEU A 15 1.37 1.23 -19.52
N THR A 16 2.24 2.20 -19.82
CA THR A 16 2.62 3.26 -18.87
C THR A 16 1.42 4.15 -18.56
N ILE A 17 0.68 4.58 -19.58
CA ILE A 17 -0.55 5.37 -19.39
C ILE A 17 -1.58 4.58 -18.57
N ALA A 18 -1.80 3.31 -18.90
CA ALA A 18 -2.69 2.44 -18.13
C ALA A 18 -2.24 2.31 -16.66
N THR A 19 -0.93 2.28 -16.40
CA THR A 19 -0.39 2.21 -15.04
C THR A 19 -0.60 3.52 -14.28
N VAL A 20 -0.48 4.68 -14.92
CA VAL A 20 -0.82 5.97 -14.31
C VAL A 20 -2.29 5.98 -13.89
N PHE A 21 -3.21 5.57 -14.77
CA PHE A 21 -4.64 5.47 -14.40
C PHE A 21 -4.90 4.44 -13.30
N ALA A 22 -4.26 3.28 -13.34
CA ALA A 22 -4.37 2.29 -12.27
C ALA A 22 -3.80 2.81 -10.93
N GLY A 23 -2.77 3.65 -10.98
CA GLY A 23 -2.23 4.34 -9.80
C GLY A 23 -3.24 5.29 -9.13
N MET A 24 -4.14 5.90 -9.89
CA MET A 24 -5.18 6.79 -9.35
C MET A 24 -6.21 6.05 -8.47
N LEU A 25 -6.29 4.73 -8.54
CA LEU A 25 -7.19 3.94 -7.69
C LEU A 25 -6.84 4.02 -6.20
N GLY A 26 -5.54 4.17 -5.86
CA GLY A 26 -5.11 4.37 -4.47
C GLY A 26 -5.71 5.63 -3.84
N PRO A 27 -5.48 6.82 -4.40
CA PRO A 27 -6.13 8.05 -3.94
C PRO A 27 -7.66 7.98 -3.91
N LEU A 28 -8.28 7.33 -4.90
CA LEU A 28 -9.73 7.15 -4.92
C LEU A 28 -10.20 6.27 -3.74
N GLN A 29 -9.48 5.20 -3.43
CA GLN A 29 -9.72 4.38 -2.25
C GLN A 29 -9.60 5.22 -0.98
N SER A 30 -8.53 6.00 -0.85
CA SER A 30 -8.29 6.87 0.31
C SER A 30 -9.40 7.90 0.48
N LEU A 31 -9.89 8.49 -0.63
CA LEU A 31 -11.03 9.41 -0.61
C LEU A 31 -12.29 8.72 -0.08
N VAL A 32 -12.62 7.53 -0.62
CA VAL A 32 -13.79 6.75 -0.18
C VAL A 32 -13.69 6.41 1.31
N ASN A 33 -12.53 5.95 1.79
CA ASN A 33 -12.31 5.60 3.18
C ASN A 33 -12.33 6.83 4.11
N GLY A 34 -11.81 7.97 3.64
CA GLY A 34 -11.89 9.24 4.36
C GLY A 34 -13.33 9.75 4.51
N HIS A 35 -14.11 9.72 3.43
CA HIS A 35 -15.54 10.06 3.48
C HIS A 35 -16.32 9.11 4.39
N LEU A 36 -16.01 7.80 4.34
CA LEU A 36 -16.61 6.82 5.22
C LEU A 36 -16.29 7.13 6.70
N GLY A 37 -15.01 7.46 7.00
CA GLY A 37 -14.58 7.86 8.35
C GLY A 37 -15.31 9.08 8.86
N THR A 38 -15.50 10.08 8.00
CA THR A 38 -16.24 11.31 8.34
C THR A 38 -17.74 11.01 8.52
N ALA A 39 -18.35 10.22 7.63
CA ALA A 39 -19.77 9.91 7.69
C ALA A 39 -20.16 9.09 8.93
N LEU A 40 -19.27 8.17 9.35
CA LEU A 40 -19.46 7.38 10.56
C LEU A 40 -18.98 8.11 11.84
N ALA A 41 -18.34 9.28 11.71
CA ALA A 41 -17.62 9.97 12.76
C ALA A 41 -16.62 9.03 13.50
N ASP A 42 -16.18 7.98 12.82
CA ASP A 42 -15.28 6.95 13.34
C ASP A 42 -14.41 6.31 12.22
N GLY A 43 -13.14 6.73 12.14
CA GLY A 43 -12.19 6.20 11.19
C GLY A 43 -11.83 4.73 11.41
N HIS A 44 -11.97 4.21 12.65
CA HIS A 44 -11.72 2.80 12.95
C HIS A 44 -12.85 1.92 12.39
N ALA A 45 -14.10 2.37 12.54
CA ALA A 45 -15.25 1.71 11.90
C ALA A 45 -15.11 1.71 10.37
N ALA A 46 -14.67 2.83 9.79
CA ALA A 46 -14.42 2.94 8.36
C ALA A 46 -13.38 1.93 7.86
N ALA A 47 -12.25 1.81 8.56
CA ALA A 47 -11.21 0.85 8.24
C ALA A 47 -11.73 -0.60 8.31
N LEU A 48 -12.51 -0.91 9.34
CA LEU A 48 -13.10 -2.24 9.52
C LEU A 48 -14.09 -2.57 8.38
N VAL A 49 -14.93 -1.64 7.99
CA VAL A 49 -15.87 -1.80 6.85
C VAL A 49 -15.10 -2.01 5.55
N SER A 50 -14.08 -1.19 5.28
CA SER A 50 -13.26 -1.29 4.07
C SER A 50 -12.55 -2.64 3.96
N PHE A 51 -11.86 -3.08 5.04
CA PHE A 51 -11.24 -4.42 5.07
C PHE A 51 -12.26 -5.54 4.99
N GLY A 52 -13.41 -5.38 5.63
CA GLY A 52 -14.50 -6.37 5.60
C GLY A 52 -15.05 -6.59 4.19
N THR A 53 -15.30 -5.51 3.44
CA THR A 53 -15.77 -5.61 2.04
C THR A 53 -14.74 -6.26 1.12
N GLY A 54 -13.46 -5.90 1.27
CA GLY A 54 -12.36 -6.55 0.56
C GLY A 54 -12.22 -8.02 0.91
N LEU A 55 -12.31 -8.37 2.20
CA LEU A 55 -12.27 -9.76 2.68
C LEU A 55 -13.42 -10.59 2.12
N VAL A 56 -14.64 -10.09 2.17
CA VAL A 56 -15.82 -10.80 1.63
C VAL A 56 -15.61 -11.10 0.15
N LEU A 57 -15.20 -10.12 -0.64
CA LEU A 57 -14.94 -10.32 -2.07
C LEU A 57 -13.85 -11.37 -2.31
N MET A 58 -12.75 -11.32 -1.55
CA MET A 58 -11.66 -12.27 -1.66
C MET A 58 -12.04 -13.67 -1.20
N LEU A 59 -12.85 -13.80 -0.15
CA LEU A 59 -13.39 -15.10 0.29
C LEU A 59 -14.27 -15.72 -0.79
N ILE A 60 -15.13 -14.95 -1.45
CA ILE A 60 -15.94 -15.44 -2.57
C ILE A 60 -15.04 -16.03 -3.66
N ILE A 61 -13.95 -15.30 -4.05
CA ILE A 61 -13.01 -15.74 -5.09
C ILE A 61 -12.28 -17.02 -4.68
N VAL A 62 -11.77 -17.07 -3.44
CA VAL A 62 -10.92 -18.17 -2.96
C VAL A 62 -11.74 -19.44 -2.67
N LEU A 63 -12.94 -19.27 -2.10
CA LEU A 63 -13.79 -20.40 -1.73
C LEU A 63 -14.51 -21.03 -2.94
N ALA A 64 -14.66 -20.27 -4.05
CA ALA A 64 -15.29 -20.76 -5.27
C ALA A 64 -14.53 -21.92 -5.96
N ARG A 65 -13.22 -22.08 -5.69
CA ARG A 65 -12.39 -23.12 -6.31
C ARG A 65 -11.80 -24.03 -5.25
N ALA A 66 -11.97 -25.35 -5.39
CA ALA A 66 -11.46 -26.33 -4.42
C ALA A 66 -9.98 -26.16 -4.11
N ARG A 67 -9.12 -25.97 -5.15
CA ARG A 67 -7.67 -25.82 -4.99
C ARG A 67 -7.29 -24.63 -4.11
N THR A 68 -7.89 -23.47 -4.32
CA THR A 68 -7.60 -22.26 -3.52
C THR A 68 -8.21 -22.33 -2.14
N ARG A 69 -9.40 -22.93 -2.02
CA ARG A 69 -10.06 -23.17 -0.74
C ARG A 69 -9.21 -24.09 0.16
N ASP A 70 -8.75 -25.21 -0.36
CA ASP A 70 -7.95 -26.16 0.39
C ASP A 70 -6.58 -25.56 0.77
N ALA A 71 -5.98 -24.76 -0.11
CA ALA A 71 -4.75 -24.03 0.20
C ALA A 71 -4.97 -23.00 1.32
N PHE A 72 -6.09 -22.27 1.31
CA PHE A 72 -6.42 -21.29 2.34
C PHE A 72 -6.56 -21.94 3.72
N PHE A 73 -7.29 -23.05 3.83
CA PHE A 73 -7.48 -23.74 5.11
C PHE A 73 -6.24 -24.47 5.63
N ARG A 74 -5.21 -24.68 4.80
CA ARG A 74 -3.90 -25.21 5.24
C ARG A 74 -2.99 -24.15 5.87
N LEU A 75 -3.18 -22.86 5.58
CA LEU A 75 -2.31 -21.78 6.07
C LEU A 75 -2.14 -21.73 7.58
N PRO A 76 -3.19 -21.90 8.43
CA PRO A 76 -2.99 -21.91 9.88
C PRO A 76 -2.01 -23.02 10.35
N GLY A 77 -2.10 -24.21 9.76
CA GLY A 77 -1.17 -25.30 10.05
C GLY A 77 0.26 -24.99 9.60
N GLN A 78 0.43 -24.37 8.45
CA GLN A 78 1.73 -23.96 7.93
C GLN A 78 2.38 -22.84 8.78
N LEU A 79 1.56 -21.89 9.30
CA LEU A 79 2.00 -20.88 10.26
C LEU A 79 2.52 -21.53 11.56
N VAL A 80 1.78 -22.49 12.11
CA VAL A 80 2.17 -23.21 13.35
C VAL A 80 3.47 -23.98 13.14
N ARG A 81 3.61 -24.69 12.02
CA ARG A 81 4.83 -25.43 11.67
C ARG A 81 6.02 -24.53 11.35
N GLY A 82 5.80 -23.25 11.06
CA GLY A 82 6.88 -22.31 10.73
C GLY A 82 7.55 -22.63 9.39
N GLU A 83 6.78 -23.05 8.38
CA GLU A 83 7.29 -23.41 7.05
C GLU A 83 7.96 -22.24 6.33
N ILE A 84 7.53 -21.01 6.66
CA ILE A 84 8.23 -19.75 6.34
C ILE A 84 8.32 -18.90 7.61
N PRO A 85 9.14 -17.84 7.64
CA PRO A 85 9.19 -16.93 8.79
C PRO A 85 7.80 -16.42 9.16
N ARG A 86 7.40 -16.62 10.42
CA ARG A 86 6.02 -16.34 10.90
C ARG A 86 5.57 -14.92 10.65
N TRP A 87 6.47 -13.95 10.70
CA TRP A 87 6.16 -12.54 10.46
C TRP A 87 5.57 -12.29 9.05
N ASN A 88 5.88 -13.14 8.04
CA ASN A 88 5.31 -13.03 6.69
C ASN A 88 3.78 -13.22 6.68
N PHE A 89 3.25 -14.07 7.57
CA PHE A 89 1.81 -14.28 7.69
C PHE A 89 1.06 -13.06 8.24
N PHE A 90 1.78 -12.12 8.87
CA PHE A 90 1.21 -10.92 9.49
C PHE A 90 1.35 -9.66 8.63
N ALA A 91 1.74 -9.80 7.36
CA ALA A 91 1.86 -8.68 6.42
C ALA A 91 0.55 -7.86 6.29
N GLY A 92 -0.61 -8.46 6.56
CA GLY A 92 -1.91 -7.79 6.60
C GLY A 92 -2.03 -6.66 7.63
N LEU A 93 -1.21 -6.69 8.69
CA LEU A 93 -1.15 -5.60 9.66
C LEU A 93 -0.70 -4.28 9.02
N CYS A 94 0.22 -4.34 8.05
CA CYS A 94 0.68 -3.16 7.34
C CYS A 94 -0.47 -2.50 6.57
N GLY A 95 -1.24 -3.30 5.82
CA GLY A 95 -2.43 -2.81 5.13
C GLY A 95 -3.49 -2.26 6.08
N ALA A 96 -3.68 -2.91 7.24
CA ALA A 96 -4.60 -2.43 8.27
C ALA A 96 -4.22 -1.04 8.79
N VAL A 97 -2.92 -0.77 9.04
CA VAL A 97 -2.43 0.54 9.46
C VAL A 97 -2.67 1.59 8.37
N ILE A 98 -2.43 1.26 7.10
CA ILE A 98 -2.66 2.17 5.98
C ILE A 98 -4.15 2.55 5.91
N VAL A 99 -5.05 1.57 5.87
CA VAL A 99 -6.49 1.83 5.73
C VAL A 99 -7.08 2.48 6.98
N LEU A 100 -6.55 2.14 8.17
CA LEU A 100 -6.91 2.87 9.40
C LEU A 100 -6.50 4.34 9.30
N SER A 101 -5.29 4.63 8.81
CA SER A 101 -4.86 6.01 8.61
C SER A 101 -5.72 6.74 7.57
N GLU A 102 -6.17 6.07 6.50
CA GLU A 102 -7.13 6.64 5.55
C GLU A 102 -8.44 7.09 6.23
N GLY A 103 -9.07 6.18 6.96
CA GLY A 103 -10.34 6.45 7.66
C GLY A 103 -10.23 7.54 8.71
N VAL A 104 -9.08 7.62 9.40
CA VAL A 104 -8.87 8.59 10.50
C VAL A 104 -8.43 9.96 9.99
N THR A 105 -7.62 10.02 8.92
CA THR A 105 -6.89 11.26 8.61
C THR A 105 -7.29 11.95 7.33
N VAL A 106 -7.77 11.21 6.31
CA VAL A 106 -8.07 11.83 4.99
C VAL A 106 -9.16 12.89 5.08
N GLY A 107 -10.18 12.68 5.92
CA GLY A 107 -11.24 13.66 6.12
C GLY A 107 -10.78 15.01 6.69
N PHE A 108 -9.59 15.07 7.29
CA PHE A 108 -8.99 16.27 7.87
C PHE A 108 -7.84 16.81 7.03
N LEU A 109 -6.94 15.93 6.58
CA LEU A 109 -5.73 16.30 5.84
C LEU A 109 -5.98 16.56 4.35
N GLY A 110 -7.02 15.93 3.81
CA GLY A 110 -7.20 15.79 2.37
C GLY A 110 -6.36 14.66 1.76
N VAL A 111 -6.73 14.27 0.55
CA VAL A 111 -6.10 13.14 -0.16
C VAL A 111 -4.68 13.46 -0.57
N ALA A 112 -4.39 14.71 -0.94
CA ALA A 112 -3.06 15.11 -1.44
C ALA A 112 -1.98 15.05 -0.36
N ILE A 113 -2.24 15.56 0.85
CA ILE A 113 -1.31 15.50 1.98
C ILE A 113 -1.14 14.04 2.42
N PHE A 114 -2.24 13.30 2.54
CA PHE A 114 -2.24 11.88 2.88
C PHE A 114 -1.33 11.09 1.94
N GLN A 115 -1.58 11.15 0.62
CA GLN A 115 -0.83 10.37 -0.37
C GLN A 115 0.64 10.77 -0.43
N THR A 116 0.96 12.06 -0.35
CA THR A 116 2.35 12.51 -0.33
C THR A 116 3.10 11.97 0.88
N SER A 117 2.48 12.00 2.06
CA SER A 117 3.07 11.44 3.29
C SER A 117 3.25 9.93 3.21
N LEU A 118 2.24 9.21 2.72
CA LEU A 118 2.28 7.76 2.51
C LEU A 118 3.40 7.36 1.55
N ILE A 119 3.47 8.00 0.37
CA ILE A 119 4.48 7.73 -0.65
C ILE A 119 5.89 8.04 -0.12
N SER A 120 6.05 9.12 0.62
CA SER A 120 7.33 9.45 1.26
C SER A 120 7.81 8.34 2.20
N GLY A 121 6.91 7.80 3.02
CA GLY A 121 7.18 6.64 3.85
C GLY A 121 7.54 5.41 3.02
N MET A 122 6.82 5.15 1.93
CA MET A 122 7.09 4.03 1.00
C MET A 122 8.47 4.13 0.34
N VAL A 123 8.91 5.32 -0.06
CA VAL A 123 10.24 5.53 -0.64
C VAL A 123 11.33 5.14 0.37
N ILE A 124 11.21 5.59 1.61
CA ILE A 124 12.17 5.26 2.67
C ILE A 124 12.15 3.77 2.96
N SER A 125 10.94 3.20 3.10
CA SER A 125 10.76 1.76 3.33
C SER A 125 11.37 0.93 2.21
N GLY A 126 11.18 1.31 0.96
CA GLY A 126 11.79 0.64 -0.19
C GLY A 126 13.32 0.61 -0.10
N VAL A 127 13.94 1.75 0.21
CA VAL A 127 15.40 1.86 0.39
C VAL A 127 15.89 0.97 1.53
N VAL A 128 15.16 0.92 2.65
CA VAL A 128 15.49 0.10 3.83
C VAL A 128 15.32 -1.39 3.52
N CYS A 129 14.18 -1.79 2.92
CA CYS A 129 13.90 -3.18 2.55
C CYS A 129 14.94 -3.71 1.56
N ASP A 130 15.30 -2.93 0.55
CA ASP A 130 16.35 -3.27 -0.42
C ASP A 130 17.71 -3.48 0.27
N ARG A 131 18.05 -2.64 1.24
CA ARG A 131 19.30 -2.76 2.01
C ARG A 131 19.31 -4.01 2.87
N LEU A 132 18.20 -4.34 3.49
CA LEU A 132 18.06 -5.52 4.35
C LEU A 132 17.88 -6.82 3.56
N GLY A 133 17.53 -6.74 2.28
CA GLY A 133 17.24 -7.90 1.44
C GLY A 133 15.82 -8.44 1.67
N ILE A 134 14.88 -7.59 2.09
CA ILE A 134 13.49 -7.99 2.35
C ILE A 134 12.72 -7.94 1.03
N GLY A 135 12.23 -9.09 0.57
CA GLY A 135 11.42 -9.20 -0.65
C GLY A 135 12.18 -9.00 -1.96
N VAL A 136 13.51 -8.93 -1.92
CA VAL A 136 14.36 -8.78 -3.10
C VAL A 136 15.40 -9.90 -3.16
N PRO A 137 15.78 -10.38 -4.38
CA PRO A 137 16.73 -11.48 -4.52
C PRO A 137 18.17 -11.10 -4.12
N PHE A 138 18.51 -9.82 -4.17
CA PHE A 138 19.84 -9.29 -3.85
C PHE A 138 19.72 -8.03 -2.99
N LYS A 139 20.54 -7.97 -1.94
CA LYS A 139 20.69 -6.75 -1.12
C LYS A 139 21.28 -5.63 -1.97
N GLN A 140 20.68 -4.48 -1.88
CA GLN A 140 21.15 -3.29 -2.59
C GLN A 140 22.02 -2.44 -1.67
N ALA A 141 23.15 -1.94 -2.20
CA ALA A 141 23.99 -1.02 -1.46
C ALA A 141 23.29 0.32 -1.24
N MET A 142 23.55 0.96 -0.10
CA MET A 142 23.13 2.35 0.15
C MET A 142 23.96 3.27 -0.74
N SER A 143 23.38 3.67 -1.86
CA SER A 143 24.00 4.60 -2.81
C SER A 143 23.57 6.04 -2.53
N ALA A 144 24.36 7.02 -2.99
CA ALA A 144 24.04 8.44 -2.84
C ALA A 144 22.63 8.79 -3.38
N PRO A 145 22.17 8.29 -4.57
CA PRO A 145 20.81 8.54 -5.02
C PRO A 145 19.74 8.01 -4.08
N ARG A 146 19.92 6.82 -3.46
CA ARG A 146 18.96 6.25 -2.52
C ARG A 146 18.84 7.08 -1.26
N VAL A 147 19.96 7.53 -0.71
CA VAL A 147 19.98 8.42 0.46
C VAL A 147 19.34 9.78 0.11
N ALA A 148 19.71 10.36 -1.04
CA ALA A 148 19.12 11.61 -1.51
C ALA A 148 17.60 11.50 -1.71
N GLY A 149 17.12 10.41 -2.32
CA GLY A 149 15.69 10.13 -2.47
C GLY A 149 14.97 10.02 -1.13
N ALA A 150 15.55 9.32 -0.14
CA ALA A 150 14.99 9.22 1.20
C ALA A 150 14.91 10.59 1.91
N ILE A 151 15.95 11.40 1.80
CA ILE A 151 15.95 12.77 2.36
C ILE A 151 14.89 13.65 1.69
N LEU A 152 14.81 13.61 0.34
CA LEU A 152 13.81 14.36 -0.40
C LEU A 152 12.38 13.91 -0.07
N ALA A 153 12.16 12.62 0.21
CA ALA A 153 10.86 12.10 0.65
C ALA A 153 10.44 12.70 2.01
N ILE A 154 11.37 12.83 2.96
CA ILE A 154 11.12 13.51 4.23
C ILE A 154 10.80 15.00 3.98
N CYS A 155 11.60 15.67 3.14
CA CYS A 155 11.36 17.06 2.77
C CYS A 155 9.97 17.26 2.12
N ALA A 156 9.54 16.32 1.27
CA ALA A 156 8.22 16.36 0.66
C ALA A 156 7.10 16.32 1.70
N THR A 157 7.20 15.41 2.68
CA THR A 157 6.22 15.33 3.77
C THR A 157 6.19 16.60 4.62
N VAL A 158 7.37 17.10 5.02
CA VAL A 158 7.47 18.36 5.78
C VAL A 158 6.85 19.51 5.00
N LEU A 159 7.11 19.57 3.69
CA LEU A 159 6.62 20.63 2.82
C LEU A 159 5.09 20.61 2.71
N VAL A 160 4.47 19.44 2.45
CA VAL A 160 3.01 19.37 2.31
C VAL A 160 2.25 19.64 3.61
N VAL A 161 2.89 19.39 4.76
CA VAL A 161 2.29 19.63 6.08
C VAL A 161 2.54 21.10 6.54
N SER A 162 3.49 21.80 5.94
CA SER A 162 3.92 23.13 6.39
C SER A 162 2.80 24.19 6.48
N PRO A 163 1.77 24.21 5.63
CA PRO A 163 0.63 25.13 5.80
C PRO A 163 -0.14 24.94 7.10
N ASN A 164 -0.02 23.76 7.72
CA ASN A 164 -0.72 23.36 8.94
C ASN A 164 0.14 23.46 10.22
N TRP A 165 1.30 24.14 10.18
CA TRP A 165 2.21 24.22 11.33
C TRP A 165 1.62 24.93 12.55
N SER A 166 0.65 25.81 12.34
CA SER A 166 -0.13 26.43 13.43
C SER A 166 -1.13 25.46 14.10
N ALA A 167 -1.32 24.27 13.52
CA ALA A 167 -2.25 23.25 13.99
C ALA A 167 -1.50 21.94 14.30
N PRO A 168 -0.86 21.79 15.48
CA PRO A 168 -0.01 20.61 15.80
C PRO A 168 -0.73 19.27 15.65
N HIS A 169 -2.05 19.22 15.85
CA HIS A 169 -2.85 18.01 15.66
C HIS A 169 -2.84 17.54 14.18
N MET A 170 -2.80 18.45 13.22
CA MET A 170 -2.72 18.11 11.79
C MET A 170 -1.37 17.50 11.43
N ILE A 171 -0.29 17.97 12.06
CA ILE A 171 1.04 17.38 11.92
C ILE A 171 1.03 15.95 12.47
N ALA A 172 0.46 15.75 13.66
CA ALA A 172 0.33 14.43 14.27
C ALA A 172 -0.47 13.45 13.38
N LEU A 173 -1.56 13.93 12.76
CA LEU A 173 -2.33 13.13 11.81
C LEU A 173 -1.52 12.72 10.57
N ALA A 174 -0.64 13.58 10.04
CA ALA A 174 0.20 13.28 8.88
C ALA A 174 1.29 12.21 9.17
N ILE A 175 1.64 11.99 10.44
CA ILE A 175 2.55 10.90 10.83
C ILE A 175 1.92 9.53 10.55
N MET A 176 0.60 9.39 10.69
CA MET A 176 -0.06 8.09 10.47
C MET A 176 0.13 7.54 9.04
N PRO A 177 -0.19 8.27 7.95
CA PRO A 177 0.08 7.78 6.60
C PRO A 177 1.57 7.60 6.32
N PHE A 178 2.45 8.45 6.87
CA PHE A 178 3.90 8.27 6.74
C PHE A 178 4.37 6.94 7.35
N VAL A 179 3.93 6.61 8.56
CA VAL A 179 4.21 5.31 9.20
C VAL A 179 3.58 4.16 8.41
N GLY A 180 2.35 4.32 7.92
CA GLY A 180 1.72 3.37 6.99
C GLY A 180 2.60 3.09 5.77
N GLY A 181 3.18 4.14 5.18
CA GLY A 181 4.14 4.06 4.09
C GLY A 181 5.43 3.32 4.46
N LEU A 182 5.98 3.55 5.64
CA LEU A 182 7.14 2.80 6.14
C LEU A 182 6.86 1.29 6.26
N LEU A 183 5.65 0.90 6.58
CA LEU A 183 5.24 -0.51 6.66
C LEU A 183 4.92 -1.10 5.27
N ALA A 184 4.52 -0.29 4.31
CA ALA A 184 4.11 -0.71 2.98
C ALA A 184 5.21 -1.41 2.18
N GLY A 185 6.48 -1.14 2.43
CA GLY A 185 7.60 -1.81 1.76
C GLY A 185 7.74 -3.28 2.15
N TRP A 186 7.38 -3.65 3.38
CA TRP A 186 7.43 -5.03 3.85
C TRP A 186 6.21 -5.85 3.41
N GLN A 187 5.04 -5.26 3.31
CA GLN A 187 3.79 -5.97 3.00
C GLN A 187 3.86 -6.83 1.72
N PRO A 188 4.37 -6.33 0.57
CA PRO A 188 4.49 -7.13 -0.64
C PRO A 188 5.42 -8.33 -0.48
N ALA A 189 6.50 -8.19 0.29
CA ALA A 189 7.43 -9.28 0.57
C ALA A 189 6.75 -10.42 1.34
N GLY A 190 6.07 -10.10 2.44
CA GLY A 190 5.30 -11.09 3.20
C GLY A 190 4.19 -11.74 2.37
N ASN A 191 3.46 -10.95 1.58
CA ASN A 191 2.43 -11.48 0.68
C ASN A 191 3.01 -12.44 -0.39
N SER A 192 4.19 -12.12 -0.93
CA SER A 192 4.87 -12.98 -1.91
C SER A 192 5.23 -14.34 -1.31
N GLU A 193 5.82 -14.36 -0.12
CA GLU A 193 6.19 -15.62 0.58
C GLU A 193 4.96 -16.49 0.87
N VAL A 194 3.87 -15.91 1.40
CA VAL A 194 2.62 -16.64 1.62
C VAL A 194 1.99 -17.10 0.30
N GLY A 195 2.13 -16.30 -0.76
CA GLY A 195 1.66 -16.64 -2.10
C GLY A 195 2.40 -17.85 -2.70
N LEU A 196 3.72 -17.89 -2.54
CA LEU A 196 4.56 -19.01 -2.96
C LEU A 196 4.23 -20.27 -2.15
N LEU A 197 4.16 -20.15 -0.83
CA LEU A 197 3.84 -21.26 0.08
C LEU A 197 2.47 -21.89 -0.22
N SER A 198 1.46 -21.06 -0.44
CA SER A 198 0.09 -21.53 -0.75
C SER A 198 -0.12 -21.92 -2.21
N GLY A 199 0.82 -21.59 -3.10
CA GLY A 199 0.68 -21.76 -4.55
C GLY A 199 -0.38 -20.83 -5.20
N SER A 200 -0.79 -19.74 -4.50
CA SER A 200 -1.79 -18.81 -5.01
C SER A 200 -1.70 -17.43 -4.37
N MET A 201 -1.50 -16.40 -5.19
CA MET A 201 -1.56 -15.01 -4.73
C MET A 201 -2.96 -14.61 -4.22
N PHE A 202 -4.03 -15.18 -4.76
CA PHE A 202 -5.39 -14.93 -4.25
C PHE A 202 -5.53 -15.41 -2.80
N VAL A 203 -4.97 -16.56 -2.46
CA VAL A 203 -4.95 -17.09 -1.09
C VAL A 203 -4.14 -16.17 -0.17
N SER A 204 -2.98 -15.72 -0.61
CA SER A 204 -2.14 -14.77 0.14
C SER A 204 -2.86 -13.46 0.41
N ILE A 205 -3.49 -12.87 -0.61
CA ILE A 205 -4.23 -11.61 -0.47
C ILE A 205 -5.44 -11.80 0.46
N THR A 206 -6.16 -12.93 0.35
CA THR A 206 -7.27 -13.25 1.27
C THR A 206 -6.78 -13.35 2.72
N TRP A 207 -5.64 -14.02 2.92
CA TRP A 207 -5.03 -14.11 4.25
C TRP A 207 -4.60 -12.75 4.79
N ASN A 208 -4.03 -11.90 3.94
CA ASN A 208 -3.68 -10.52 4.26
C ASN A 208 -4.90 -9.72 4.75
N PHE A 209 -6.01 -9.78 3.99
CA PHE A 209 -7.27 -9.14 4.41
C PHE A 209 -7.84 -9.73 5.71
N LEU A 210 -7.75 -11.05 5.90
CA LEU A 210 -8.21 -11.69 7.13
C LEU A 210 -7.43 -11.21 8.35
N ILE A 211 -6.10 -11.22 8.28
CA ILE A 211 -5.24 -10.75 9.38
C ILE A 211 -5.51 -9.27 9.70
N GLY A 212 -5.58 -8.43 8.68
CA GLY A 212 -5.88 -7.01 8.86
C GLY A 212 -7.28 -6.77 9.43
N PHE A 213 -8.29 -7.49 8.95
CA PHE A 213 -9.65 -7.41 9.46
C PHE A 213 -9.76 -7.85 10.92
N VAL A 214 -9.11 -8.95 11.29
CA VAL A 214 -9.08 -9.42 12.69
C VAL A 214 -8.38 -8.39 13.58
N ALA A 215 -7.25 -7.84 13.14
CA ALA A 215 -6.53 -6.83 13.91
C ALA A 215 -7.37 -5.55 14.11
N LEU A 216 -8.00 -5.05 13.05
CA LEU A 216 -8.89 -3.89 13.13
C LEU A 216 -10.12 -4.17 13.99
N GLY A 217 -10.68 -5.39 13.89
CA GLY A 217 -11.80 -5.83 14.72
C GLY A 217 -11.43 -5.86 16.22
N LEU A 218 -10.25 -6.38 16.56
CA LEU A 218 -9.76 -6.36 17.94
C LEU A 218 -9.58 -4.93 18.48
N VAL A 219 -8.95 -4.06 17.69
CA VAL A 219 -8.81 -2.63 18.05
C VAL A 219 -10.19 -2.00 18.25
N TYR A 220 -11.14 -2.31 17.37
CA TYR A 220 -12.49 -1.76 17.47
C TYR A 220 -13.25 -2.26 18.69
N VAL A 221 -13.16 -3.56 19.03
CA VAL A 221 -13.76 -4.15 20.23
C VAL A 221 -13.21 -3.48 21.50
N VAL A 222 -11.88 -3.30 21.59
CA VAL A 222 -11.26 -2.56 22.71
C VAL A 222 -11.81 -1.14 22.80
N ARG A 223 -11.92 -0.46 21.66
CA ARG A 223 -12.48 0.89 21.58
C ARG A 223 -13.94 0.95 22.04
N MET A 224 -14.78 -0.01 21.63
CA MET A 224 -16.17 -0.13 22.11
C MET A 224 -16.21 -0.26 23.64
N ALA A 225 -15.35 -1.11 24.21
CA ALA A 225 -15.31 -1.35 25.65
C ALA A 225 -14.84 -0.13 26.46
N VAL A 226 -13.91 0.67 25.91
CA VAL A 226 -13.29 1.80 26.62
C VAL A 226 -14.06 3.10 26.42
N SER A 227 -14.53 3.39 25.19
CA SER A 227 -15.14 4.67 24.81
C SER A 227 -16.65 4.60 24.54
N GLY A 228 -17.26 3.42 24.65
CA GLY A 228 -18.67 3.23 24.32
C GLY A 228 -19.01 3.45 22.85
N ALA A 229 -18.01 3.30 21.95
CA ALA A 229 -18.22 3.45 20.51
C ALA A 229 -19.29 2.46 20.02
N HIS A 230 -20.19 2.92 19.15
CA HIS A 230 -21.23 2.08 18.56
C HIS A 230 -20.89 1.81 17.07
N PHE A 231 -20.90 0.53 16.69
CA PHE A 231 -20.68 0.17 15.29
C PHE A 231 -21.91 0.54 14.45
N ALA A 232 -21.67 1.29 13.38
CA ALA A 232 -22.68 1.64 12.41
C ALA A 232 -22.20 1.28 11.00
N LEU A 233 -23.12 0.91 10.15
CA LEU A 233 -22.85 0.70 8.73
C LEU A 233 -23.23 1.97 7.95
N PRO A 234 -22.46 2.31 6.88
CA PRO A 234 -22.78 3.47 6.07
C PRO A 234 -24.11 3.26 5.31
N GLY A 235 -24.96 4.28 5.30
CA GLY A 235 -26.21 4.25 4.55
C GLY A 235 -26.02 4.43 3.04
N THR A 236 -24.86 4.89 2.60
CA THR A 236 -24.54 5.20 1.21
C THR A 236 -23.74 4.07 0.56
N TRP A 237 -24.25 3.47 -0.48
CA TRP A 237 -23.73 2.26 -1.12
C TRP A 237 -22.28 2.38 -1.66
N TRP A 238 -21.88 3.53 -2.20
CA TRP A 238 -20.53 3.71 -2.76
C TRP A 238 -19.43 3.72 -1.69
N MET A 239 -19.78 3.98 -0.42
CA MET A 239 -18.82 3.95 0.69
C MET A 239 -18.28 2.55 1.00
N TYR A 240 -18.93 1.50 0.48
CA TYR A 240 -18.43 0.12 0.58
C TYR A 240 -17.34 -0.23 -0.44
N PHE A 241 -17.01 0.67 -1.36
CA PHE A 241 -16.05 0.41 -2.44
C PHE A 241 -14.57 0.55 -2.01
N GLY A 242 -14.26 0.99 -0.80
CA GLY A 242 -12.87 1.09 -0.32
C GLY A 242 -12.07 -0.18 -0.51
N GLY A 243 -12.53 -1.32 0.03
CA GLY A 243 -11.88 -2.62 -0.14
C GLY A 243 -11.80 -3.09 -1.60
N PRO A 244 -12.89 -3.08 -2.37
CA PRO A 244 -12.88 -3.41 -3.80
C PRO A 244 -11.91 -2.56 -4.65
N LEU A 245 -11.79 -1.25 -4.40
CA LEU A 245 -10.84 -0.38 -5.10
C LEU A 245 -9.38 -0.79 -4.84
N GLY A 246 -9.06 -1.10 -3.57
CA GLY A 246 -7.73 -1.61 -3.22
C GLY A 246 -7.41 -2.92 -3.93
N LEU A 247 -8.36 -3.85 -3.98
CA LEU A 247 -8.20 -5.12 -4.71
C LEU A 247 -8.01 -4.91 -6.20
N LEU A 248 -8.79 -4.02 -6.81
CA LEU A 248 -8.67 -3.68 -8.23
C LEU A 248 -7.30 -3.08 -8.54
N SER A 249 -6.80 -2.17 -7.69
CA SER A 249 -5.45 -1.61 -7.80
C SER A 249 -4.38 -2.70 -7.79
N ILE A 250 -4.42 -3.61 -6.81
CA ILE A 250 -3.47 -4.73 -6.70
C ILE A 250 -3.53 -5.62 -7.95
N ALA A 251 -4.74 -5.96 -8.41
CA ALA A 251 -4.93 -6.82 -9.58
C ALA A 251 -4.36 -6.18 -10.86
N LEU A 252 -4.63 -4.90 -11.09
CA LEU A 252 -4.11 -4.17 -12.25
C LEU A 252 -2.58 -4.06 -12.21
N MET A 253 -1.98 -3.74 -11.06
CA MET A 253 -0.53 -3.69 -10.91
C MET A 253 0.11 -5.05 -11.21
N ALA A 254 -0.48 -6.15 -10.74
CA ALA A 254 0.00 -7.51 -11.03
C ALA A 254 -0.10 -7.90 -12.52
N LEU A 255 -1.04 -7.34 -13.25
CA LEU A 255 -1.15 -7.52 -14.71
C LEU A 255 -0.12 -6.67 -15.47
N LEU A 256 0.01 -5.40 -15.10
CA LEU A 256 0.82 -4.41 -15.80
C LEU A 256 2.33 -4.64 -15.61
N VAL A 257 2.75 -5.21 -14.48
CA VAL A 257 4.17 -5.48 -14.19
C VAL A 257 4.83 -6.38 -15.22
N ARG A 258 4.07 -7.31 -15.81
CA ARG A 258 4.59 -8.26 -16.82
C ARG A 258 5.06 -7.57 -18.10
N GLY A 259 4.45 -6.43 -18.44
CA GLY A 259 4.79 -5.67 -19.65
C GLY A 259 5.79 -4.54 -19.43
N LEU A 260 5.80 -3.94 -18.21
CA LEU A 260 6.62 -2.76 -17.90
C LEU A 260 7.86 -3.06 -17.05
N GLY A 261 7.83 -4.16 -16.28
CA GLY A 261 8.82 -4.39 -15.24
C GLY A 261 8.56 -3.50 -14.01
N LEU A 262 9.24 -3.82 -12.91
CA LEU A 262 8.98 -3.21 -11.59
C LEU A 262 9.32 -1.73 -11.52
N LEU A 263 10.42 -1.30 -12.16
CA LEU A 263 10.89 0.09 -12.08
C LEU A 263 9.89 1.05 -12.73
N LEU A 264 9.53 0.79 -14.00
CA LEU A 264 8.65 1.67 -14.74
C LEU A 264 7.21 1.61 -14.19
N LEU A 265 6.76 0.42 -13.77
CA LEU A 265 5.49 0.25 -13.07
C LEU A 265 5.44 1.10 -11.80
N GLY A 266 6.47 1.03 -10.95
CA GLY A 266 6.55 1.77 -9.70
C GLY A 266 6.51 3.28 -9.92
N LEU A 267 7.31 3.80 -10.85
CA LEU A 267 7.32 5.23 -11.20
C LEU A 267 5.99 5.71 -11.76
N ALA A 268 5.43 4.98 -12.73
CA ALA A 268 4.17 5.35 -13.35
C ALA A 268 3.00 5.26 -12.35
N SER A 269 2.98 4.24 -11.49
CA SER A 269 2.01 4.10 -10.42
C SER A 269 2.10 5.24 -9.40
N THR A 270 3.31 5.60 -8.96
CA THR A 270 3.53 6.72 -8.04
C THR A 270 3.08 8.05 -8.67
N ALA A 271 3.42 8.27 -9.94
CA ALA A 271 2.93 9.44 -10.66
C ALA A 271 1.40 9.47 -10.71
N GLY A 272 0.76 8.33 -11.00
CA GLY A 272 -0.70 8.19 -11.00
C GLY A 272 -1.32 8.48 -9.63
N GLN A 273 -0.72 7.99 -8.56
CA GLN A 273 -1.18 8.26 -7.19
C GLN A 273 -1.11 9.75 -6.85
N LEU A 274 0.00 10.42 -7.18
CA LEU A 274 0.15 11.85 -6.89
C LEU A 274 -0.74 12.72 -7.78
N ILE A 275 -0.81 12.46 -9.07
CA ILE A 275 -1.72 13.18 -9.98
C ILE A 275 -3.17 12.96 -9.55
N GLY A 276 -3.56 11.71 -9.30
CA GLY A 276 -4.90 11.36 -8.85
C GLY A 276 -5.27 12.05 -7.53
N SER A 277 -4.33 12.12 -6.58
CA SER A 277 -4.57 12.78 -5.29
C SER A 277 -4.78 14.29 -5.44
N LEU A 278 -4.00 14.96 -6.29
CA LEU A 278 -4.17 16.39 -6.56
C LEU A 278 -5.48 16.68 -7.28
N LEU A 279 -5.87 15.85 -8.25
CA LEU A 279 -7.13 15.98 -8.96
C LEU A 279 -8.33 15.77 -8.03
N LEU A 280 -8.27 14.74 -7.18
CA LEU A 280 -9.33 14.46 -6.21
C LEU A 280 -9.44 15.55 -5.15
N GLU A 281 -8.32 16.09 -4.68
CA GLU A 281 -8.33 17.22 -3.75
C GLU A 281 -8.94 18.49 -4.37
N LEU A 282 -8.76 18.70 -5.69
CA LEU A 282 -9.37 19.81 -6.40
C LEU A 282 -10.88 19.66 -6.57
N VAL A 283 -11.35 18.42 -6.83
CA VAL A 283 -12.76 18.11 -7.13
C VAL A 283 -13.59 17.86 -5.87
N ALA A 284 -12.98 17.23 -4.87
CA ALA A 284 -13.62 16.82 -3.61
C ALA A 284 -12.70 17.10 -2.42
N PRO A 285 -12.43 18.38 -2.10
CA PRO A 285 -11.56 18.75 -0.99
C PRO A 285 -12.13 18.25 0.34
N ALA A 286 -11.26 17.88 1.28
CA ALA A 286 -11.68 17.59 2.65
C ALA A 286 -12.26 18.83 3.32
N ALA A 287 -13.12 18.65 4.32
CA ALA A 287 -13.77 19.77 5.00
C ALA A 287 -12.72 20.70 5.65
N GLY A 288 -12.62 21.92 5.15
CA GLY A 288 -11.65 22.93 5.61
C GLY A 288 -10.24 22.80 5.01
N SER A 289 -10.01 21.85 4.10
CA SER A 289 -8.76 21.80 3.32
C SER A 289 -8.87 22.71 2.08
N SER A 290 -7.72 23.25 1.69
CA SER A 290 -7.56 23.94 0.41
C SER A 290 -6.28 23.45 -0.24
N LEU A 291 -6.30 23.27 -1.55
CA LEU A 291 -5.13 22.88 -2.30
C LEU A 291 -4.12 24.05 -2.34
N HIS A 292 -3.14 24.01 -1.47
CA HIS A 292 -2.07 24.99 -1.45
C HIS A 292 -1.03 24.71 -2.53
N LEU A 293 -0.43 25.73 -3.10
CA LEU A 293 0.69 25.59 -4.05
C LEU A 293 1.83 24.73 -3.46
N VAL A 294 2.08 24.86 -2.16
CA VAL A 294 3.08 24.10 -1.41
C VAL A 294 2.77 22.60 -1.44
N THR A 295 1.49 22.20 -1.36
CA THR A 295 1.06 20.80 -1.48
C THR A 295 1.36 20.25 -2.87
N VAL A 296 1.11 21.03 -3.92
CA VAL A 296 1.46 20.64 -5.30
C VAL A 296 2.98 20.49 -5.46
N ILE A 297 3.76 21.45 -4.98
CA ILE A 297 5.24 21.38 -5.02
C ILE A 297 5.71 20.14 -4.25
N GLY A 298 5.18 19.89 -3.06
CA GLY A 298 5.54 18.71 -2.25
C GLY A 298 5.25 17.39 -2.93
N ALA A 299 4.12 17.28 -3.66
CA ALA A 299 3.81 16.10 -4.46
C ALA A 299 4.86 15.88 -5.58
N PHE A 300 5.27 16.93 -6.28
CA PHE A 300 6.35 16.84 -7.28
C PHE A 300 7.69 16.46 -6.63
N VAL A 301 8.01 17.00 -5.46
CA VAL A 301 9.21 16.61 -4.69
C VAL A 301 9.15 15.12 -4.30
N ALA A 302 7.98 14.59 -3.87
CA ALA A 302 7.82 13.18 -3.57
C ALA A 302 7.99 12.29 -4.81
N LEU A 303 7.49 12.73 -5.97
CA LEU A 303 7.70 12.02 -7.23
C LEU A 303 9.18 12.00 -7.63
N ALA A 304 9.86 13.14 -7.50
CA ALA A 304 11.30 13.24 -7.75
C ALA A 304 12.09 12.37 -6.76
N ALA A 305 11.71 12.34 -5.48
CA ALA A 305 12.30 11.49 -4.46
C ALA A 305 12.20 9.99 -4.84
N ALA A 306 11.02 9.54 -5.27
CA ALA A 306 10.80 8.17 -5.73
C ALA A 306 11.68 7.86 -6.97
N ALA A 307 11.70 8.74 -7.96
CA ALA A 307 12.50 8.58 -9.16
C ALA A 307 14.01 8.49 -8.85
N ILE A 308 14.52 9.37 -7.99
CA ILE A 308 15.92 9.41 -7.59
C ILE A 308 16.30 8.16 -6.78
N ALA A 309 15.45 7.72 -5.85
CA ALA A 309 15.69 6.50 -5.05
C ALA A 309 15.77 5.23 -5.91
N MET A 310 15.11 5.21 -7.07
CA MET A 310 15.11 4.08 -8.01
C MET A 310 16.35 4.05 -8.95
N ILE A 311 17.22 5.05 -8.94
CA ILE A 311 18.44 5.06 -9.77
C ILE A 311 19.35 3.89 -9.35
N PRO A 312 19.69 2.97 -10.30
CA PRO A 312 20.51 1.81 -9.98
C PRO A 312 21.89 2.19 -9.42
N SER A 313 22.31 1.53 -8.36
CA SER A 313 23.67 1.69 -7.84
C SER A 313 24.67 0.93 -8.74
N ARG A 314 25.80 1.54 -9.05
CA ARG A 314 26.89 0.89 -9.83
C ARG A 314 27.69 -0.14 -8.99
N HIS A 315 27.34 -0.38 -7.72
CA HIS A 315 28.03 -1.32 -6.86
C HIS A 315 27.38 -2.70 -6.93
N THR A 316 28.22 -3.73 -7.00
CA THR A 316 27.85 -5.17 -7.01
C THR A 316 26.86 -5.50 -5.91
N ALA A 317 25.71 -6.02 -6.32
CA ALA A 317 24.70 -6.56 -5.40
C ALA A 317 25.27 -7.82 -4.72
N GLU A 318 25.25 -7.86 -3.40
CA GLU A 318 25.55 -9.07 -2.63
C GLU A 318 24.30 -9.97 -2.61
N PRO A 319 24.40 -11.29 -2.86
CA PRO A 319 23.24 -12.16 -2.83
C PRO A 319 22.49 -12.03 -1.51
N ALA A 320 21.19 -11.76 -1.57
CA ALA A 320 20.32 -11.85 -0.39
C ALA A 320 20.29 -13.32 0.03
N VAL A 321 20.54 -13.59 1.30
CA VAL A 321 20.36 -14.94 1.86
C VAL A 321 18.86 -15.21 1.88
N LEU A 322 18.32 -15.67 0.75
CA LEU A 322 17.01 -16.31 0.75
C LEU A 322 17.17 -17.49 1.71
N ALA A 323 16.30 -17.59 2.71
CA ALA A 323 16.26 -18.74 3.60
C ALA A 323 16.18 -19.97 2.71
N GLN A 324 17.32 -20.69 2.56
CA GLN A 324 17.32 -21.96 1.86
C GLN A 324 16.34 -22.86 2.59
N PRO A 325 15.42 -23.55 1.88
CA PRO A 325 14.65 -24.60 2.50
C PRO A 325 15.65 -25.53 3.19
N ALA A 326 15.41 -25.80 4.47
CA ALA A 326 16.27 -26.71 5.24
C ALA A 326 16.40 -27.99 4.44
N GLU A 327 17.56 -28.21 3.85
CA GLU A 327 17.89 -29.49 3.24
C GLU A 327 17.72 -30.55 4.34
N VAL A 328 16.76 -31.43 4.07
CA VAL A 328 16.51 -32.62 4.85
C VAL A 328 17.89 -33.35 4.99
N ARG A 329 18.52 -33.19 6.14
CA ARG A 329 19.58 -34.09 6.55
C ARG A 329 18.96 -35.47 6.70
N ARG A 330 18.93 -36.21 5.62
CA ARG A 330 18.87 -37.67 5.65
C ARG A 330 20.28 -38.14 5.88
N GLY A 331 20.56 -38.57 7.08
CA GLY A 331 21.63 -39.43 7.49
C GLY A 331 21.04 -40.49 8.39
#